data_633b5ff634bbe5f353c2bc0ffe77f2c9
#
_entry.id   633b5ff634bbe5f353c2bc0ffe77f2c9
#
_cell.length_a   1.000
_cell.length_b   1.000
_cell.length_c   1.000
_cell.angle_alpha   90.00
_cell.angle_beta   90.00
_cell.angle_gamma   90.00
#
_symmetry.space_group_name_H-M   'P 1'
#
loop_
_entity.id
_entity.type
_entity.pdbx_description
1 polymer ?
#
loop_
_entity_poly.entity_id
_entity_poly.type
_entity_poly.pdbx_seq_one_letter_code
_entity_poly.pdbx_strand_id
1 'polypeptide(L)'
;MSCILSILDRLEATSSRLEKEAILNENKGDQTLKNAFRLALDPSINFYIKAVPDARSGGPMTDLESTFEMLEVGLAGRVIRGNWARERLALALGALETSDREVVRRVLGRNLRCGVSESTVQKIWPDLKLSWPCMLVSTGTIAFPCLAQTKCDGMRFNAVVENGQVTYRTRVGKELELFEALDKDVLALAAGQDFVLDGELLMTGPNGETLDRKTGNGLLTKFQKG
;
A
#
# COMPACT_ATOMS: atom_id res chain seq x y z
N MET A 1 21.60 -12.08 -16.74
CA MET A 1 20.55 -11.21 -16.15
C MET A 1 21.23 -10.22 -15.24
N SER A 2 20.90 -8.95 -15.32
CA SER A 2 21.43 -7.95 -14.37
C SER A 2 20.82 -8.24 -13.00
N CYS A 3 21.64 -8.16 -11.94
CA CYS A 3 21.14 -8.24 -10.57
C CYS A 3 20.17 -7.08 -10.30
N ILE A 4 18.98 -7.34 -9.76
CA ILE A 4 17.96 -6.32 -9.50
C ILE A 4 18.54 -5.18 -8.66
N LEU A 5 19.34 -5.48 -7.66
CA LEU A 5 20.01 -4.48 -6.84
C LEU A 5 20.85 -3.52 -7.68
N SER A 6 21.60 -4.02 -8.66
CA SER A 6 22.44 -3.16 -9.51
C SER A 6 21.60 -2.20 -10.36
N ILE A 7 20.41 -2.61 -10.78
CA ILE A 7 19.47 -1.72 -11.49
C ILE A 7 18.95 -0.64 -10.55
N LEU A 8 18.57 -1.01 -9.32
CA LEU A 8 18.10 -0.06 -8.31
C LEU A 8 19.19 0.96 -7.94
N ASP A 9 20.44 0.50 -7.82
CA ASP A 9 21.59 1.36 -7.49
C ASP A 9 21.93 2.30 -8.66
N ARG A 10 21.82 1.86 -9.93
CA ARG A 10 21.91 2.74 -11.11
C ARG A 10 20.83 3.82 -11.10
N LEU A 11 19.59 3.49 -10.70
CA LEU A 11 18.50 4.44 -10.57
C LEU A 11 18.73 5.43 -9.42
N GLU A 12 19.31 4.98 -8.31
CA GLU A 12 19.67 5.83 -7.17
C GLU A 12 20.78 6.84 -7.54
N ALA A 13 21.74 6.41 -8.35
CA ALA A 13 22.91 7.21 -8.73
C ALA A 13 22.59 8.43 -9.61
N THR A 14 21.42 8.49 -10.25
CA THR A 14 21.02 9.63 -11.08
C THR A 14 19.85 10.41 -10.48
N SER A 15 19.88 11.73 -10.59
CA SER A 15 18.74 12.61 -10.28
C SER A 15 17.87 12.90 -11.51
N SER A 16 18.36 12.56 -12.71
CA SER A 16 17.67 12.83 -13.99
C SER A 16 16.49 11.88 -14.18
N ARG A 17 15.29 12.44 -14.31
CA ARG A 17 14.09 11.67 -14.60
C ARG A 17 14.18 10.92 -15.92
N LEU A 18 14.74 11.55 -16.96
CA LEU A 18 14.86 10.93 -18.30
C LEU A 18 15.81 9.75 -18.26
N GLU A 19 16.93 9.85 -17.52
CA GLU A 19 17.85 8.74 -17.35
C GLU A 19 17.20 7.58 -16.58
N LYS A 20 16.42 7.88 -15.53
CA LYS A 20 15.64 6.86 -14.82
C LYS A 20 14.62 6.16 -15.72
N GLU A 21 13.88 6.92 -16.54
CA GLU A 21 12.95 6.38 -17.51
C GLU A 21 13.71 5.50 -18.55
N ALA A 22 14.90 5.88 -18.99
CA ALA A 22 15.72 5.07 -19.90
C ALA A 22 16.17 3.76 -19.27
N ILE A 23 16.73 3.80 -18.05
CA ILE A 23 17.15 2.60 -17.30
C ILE A 23 15.98 1.63 -17.10
N LEU A 24 14.80 2.13 -16.73
CA LEU A 24 13.60 1.30 -16.58
C LEU A 24 13.15 0.69 -17.92
N ASN A 25 13.19 1.45 -19.02
CA ASN A 25 12.84 0.95 -20.34
C ASN A 25 13.80 -0.14 -20.82
N GLU A 26 15.12 0.00 -20.58
CA GLU A 26 16.11 -1.04 -20.88
C GLU A 26 15.76 -2.38 -20.19
N ASN A 27 15.17 -2.32 -18.99
CA ASN A 27 14.85 -3.47 -18.16
C ASN A 27 13.34 -3.77 -18.10
N LYS A 28 12.54 -3.21 -19.01
CA LYS A 28 11.07 -3.34 -18.99
C LYS A 28 10.56 -4.78 -19.03
N GLY A 29 11.32 -5.68 -19.70
CA GLY A 29 10.98 -7.11 -19.80
C GLY A 29 11.28 -7.92 -18.52
N ASP A 30 11.99 -7.36 -17.57
CA ASP A 30 12.33 -8.05 -16.31
C ASP A 30 11.12 -8.08 -15.37
N GLN A 31 10.49 -9.26 -15.24
CA GLN A 31 9.30 -9.45 -14.44
C GLN A 31 9.61 -9.38 -12.94
N THR A 32 10.80 -9.77 -12.52
CA THR A 32 11.23 -9.71 -11.12
C THR A 32 11.43 -8.27 -10.68
N LEU A 33 12.03 -7.43 -11.55
CA LEU A 33 12.12 -5.98 -11.31
C LEU A 33 10.73 -5.33 -11.24
N LYS A 34 9.85 -5.64 -12.20
CA LYS A 34 8.47 -5.16 -12.23
C LYS A 34 7.74 -5.53 -10.94
N ASN A 35 7.90 -6.78 -10.48
CA ASN A 35 7.29 -7.28 -9.27
C ASN A 35 7.85 -6.60 -8.01
N ALA A 36 9.15 -6.30 -7.95
CA ALA A 36 9.76 -5.53 -6.87
C ALA A 36 9.10 -4.13 -6.75
N PHE A 37 8.91 -3.43 -7.87
CA PHE A 37 8.20 -2.14 -7.88
C PHE A 37 6.74 -2.28 -7.43
N ARG A 38 6.02 -3.28 -7.92
CA ARG A 38 4.64 -3.54 -7.52
C ARG A 38 4.54 -3.79 -6.02
N LEU A 39 5.30 -4.74 -5.50
CA LEU A 39 5.29 -5.10 -4.08
C LEU A 39 5.69 -3.94 -3.16
N ALA A 40 6.60 -3.07 -3.62
CA ALA A 40 7.02 -1.92 -2.84
C ALA A 40 6.04 -0.75 -2.89
N LEU A 41 5.36 -0.51 -4.02
CA LEU A 41 4.61 0.72 -4.27
C LEU A 41 3.08 0.54 -4.24
N ASP A 42 2.55 -0.66 -4.49
CA ASP A 42 1.10 -0.91 -4.47
C ASP A 42 0.55 -0.67 -3.05
N PRO A 43 -0.30 0.35 -2.85
CA PRO A 43 -0.82 0.67 -1.53
C PRO A 43 -1.77 -0.39 -0.94
N SER A 44 -2.32 -1.27 -1.78
CA SER A 44 -3.20 -2.36 -1.34
C SER A 44 -2.44 -3.52 -0.68
N ILE A 45 -1.13 -3.64 -0.96
CA ILE A 45 -0.29 -4.70 -0.40
C ILE A 45 0.20 -4.27 0.99
N ASN A 46 -0.07 -5.09 2.01
CA ASN A 46 0.43 -4.90 3.36
C ASN A 46 1.07 -6.20 3.84
N PHE A 47 2.33 -6.15 4.24
CA PHE A 47 3.06 -7.34 4.70
C PHE A 47 2.88 -7.63 6.20
N TYR A 48 2.29 -6.73 6.96
CA TYR A 48 2.07 -6.85 8.41
C TYR A 48 3.34 -7.14 9.22
N ILE A 49 4.49 -6.75 8.71
CA ILE A 49 5.80 -6.87 9.36
C ILE A 49 6.22 -5.49 9.88
N LYS A 50 6.24 -5.32 11.21
CA LYS A 50 6.63 -4.04 11.85
C LYS A 50 8.13 -3.77 11.75
N ALA A 51 8.95 -4.82 11.85
CA ALA A 51 10.41 -4.74 11.72
C ALA A 51 10.90 -5.97 10.96
N VAL A 52 11.72 -5.73 9.94
CA VAL A 52 12.34 -6.82 9.16
C VAL A 52 13.29 -7.59 10.07
N PRO A 53 13.12 -8.91 10.22
CA PRO A 53 14.00 -9.71 11.09
C PRO A 53 15.41 -9.82 10.51
N ASP A 54 16.35 -10.16 11.36
CA ASP A 54 17.69 -10.55 10.92
C ASP A 54 17.64 -11.86 10.15
N ALA A 55 18.54 -11.98 9.18
CA ALA A 55 18.70 -13.20 8.38
C ALA A 55 19.16 -14.37 9.26
N ARG A 56 18.50 -15.52 9.12
CA ARG A 56 18.82 -16.74 9.88
C ARG A 56 19.13 -17.88 8.92
N SER A 57 20.29 -18.52 9.10
CA SER A 57 20.67 -19.72 8.33
C SER A 57 19.82 -20.94 8.70
N GLY A 58 19.82 -21.95 7.81
CA GLY A 58 19.11 -23.23 8.04
C GLY A 58 17.72 -23.30 7.40
N GLY A 59 17.33 -22.30 6.61
CA GLY A 59 16.15 -22.39 5.75
C GLY A 59 16.40 -23.19 4.46
N PRO A 60 15.32 -23.62 3.78
CA PRO A 60 15.43 -24.20 2.45
C PRO A 60 16.00 -23.17 1.47
N MET A 61 16.73 -23.64 0.45
CA MET A 61 17.17 -22.77 -0.64
C MET A 61 15.97 -22.06 -1.26
N THR A 62 16.10 -20.77 -1.48
CA THR A 62 15.09 -19.93 -2.10
C THR A 62 15.76 -18.92 -3.03
N ASP A 63 15.00 -18.40 -3.95
CA ASP A 63 15.40 -17.30 -4.83
C ASP A 63 14.53 -16.05 -4.57
N LEU A 64 14.82 -14.99 -5.29
CA LEU A 64 14.11 -13.72 -5.13
C LEU A 64 12.64 -13.83 -5.53
N GLU A 65 12.33 -14.59 -6.59
CA GLU A 65 10.94 -14.76 -7.08
C GLU A 65 10.09 -15.54 -6.08
N SER A 66 10.57 -16.69 -5.62
CA SER A 66 9.89 -17.50 -4.58
C SER A 66 9.71 -16.71 -3.28
N THR A 67 10.69 -15.84 -2.96
CA THR A 67 10.58 -14.97 -1.79
C THR A 67 9.50 -13.92 -2.00
N PHE A 68 9.40 -13.31 -3.19
CA PHE A 68 8.32 -12.37 -3.50
C PHE A 68 6.94 -13.02 -3.44
N GLU A 69 6.80 -14.26 -3.95
CA GLU A 69 5.57 -15.03 -3.82
C GLU A 69 5.21 -15.26 -2.34
N MET A 70 6.19 -15.62 -1.50
CA MET A 70 5.98 -15.74 -0.05
C MET A 70 5.55 -14.42 0.59
N LEU A 71 6.12 -13.28 0.17
CA LEU A 71 5.69 -11.96 0.66
C LEU A 71 4.24 -11.68 0.28
N GLU A 72 3.85 -11.96 -0.94
CA GLU A 72 2.51 -11.67 -1.46
C GLU A 72 1.46 -12.64 -0.92
N VAL A 73 1.62 -13.93 -1.19
CA VAL A 73 0.64 -14.94 -0.79
C VAL A 73 0.72 -15.23 0.71
N GLY A 74 1.93 -15.36 1.23
CA GLY A 74 2.16 -15.71 2.62
C GLY A 74 1.84 -14.56 3.58
N LEU A 75 2.53 -13.45 3.44
CA LEU A 75 2.42 -12.32 4.37
C LEU A 75 1.23 -11.41 4.06
N ALA A 76 1.15 -10.87 2.84
CA ALA A 76 0.09 -9.96 2.47
C ALA A 76 -1.28 -10.66 2.41
N GLY A 77 -1.33 -11.91 1.89
CA GLY A 77 -2.52 -12.76 1.93
C GLY A 77 -2.86 -13.31 3.32
N ARG A 78 -2.05 -12.99 4.36
CA ARG A 78 -2.23 -13.42 5.75
C ARG A 78 -2.32 -14.94 5.96
N VAL A 79 -1.75 -15.73 5.06
CA VAL A 79 -1.64 -17.19 5.20
C VAL A 79 -0.68 -17.53 6.35
N ILE A 80 0.40 -16.77 6.48
CA ILE A 80 1.34 -16.87 7.60
C ILE A 80 1.30 -15.58 8.44
N ARG A 81 1.29 -15.73 9.78
CA ARG A 81 1.05 -14.62 10.72
C ARG A 81 1.93 -14.73 11.96
N GLY A 82 2.06 -13.61 12.69
CA GLY A 82 2.69 -13.56 14.01
C GLY A 82 4.16 -14.00 13.98
N ASN A 83 4.58 -14.75 14.99
CA ASN A 83 5.97 -15.20 15.12
C ASN A 83 6.40 -16.14 13.98
N TRP A 84 5.50 -16.96 13.49
CA TRP A 84 5.77 -17.85 12.37
C TRP A 84 6.09 -17.08 11.09
N ALA A 85 5.38 -16.00 10.82
CA ALA A 85 5.68 -15.12 9.68
C ALA A 85 7.10 -14.52 9.80
N ARG A 86 7.48 -14.04 10.99
CA ARG A 86 8.83 -13.51 11.25
C ARG A 86 9.90 -14.57 11.09
N GLU A 87 9.68 -15.78 11.58
CA GLU A 87 10.63 -16.89 11.48
C GLU A 87 10.81 -17.34 10.04
N ARG A 88 9.73 -17.53 9.29
CA ARG A 88 9.78 -17.87 7.85
C ARG A 88 10.52 -16.81 7.05
N LEU A 89 10.26 -15.52 7.32
CA LEU A 89 10.94 -14.42 6.66
C LEU A 89 12.45 -14.40 7.02
N ALA A 90 12.82 -14.63 8.30
CA ALA A 90 14.20 -14.67 8.72
C ALA A 90 14.98 -15.79 8.00
N LEU A 91 14.36 -16.97 7.85
CA LEU A 91 14.95 -18.12 7.14
C LEU A 91 15.08 -17.83 5.62
N ALA A 92 14.06 -17.24 5.00
CA ALA A 92 14.13 -16.85 3.59
C ALA A 92 15.24 -15.82 3.34
N LEU A 93 15.34 -14.78 4.18
CA LEU A 93 16.42 -13.80 4.11
C LEU A 93 17.81 -14.44 4.30
N GLY A 94 17.92 -15.49 5.12
CA GLY A 94 19.19 -16.21 5.35
C GLY A 94 19.63 -17.08 4.18
N ALA A 95 18.67 -17.55 3.38
CA ALA A 95 18.93 -18.39 2.22
C ALA A 95 19.23 -17.59 0.93
N LEU A 96 18.86 -16.29 0.90
CA LEU A 96 19.13 -15.41 -0.23
C LEU A 96 20.57 -14.92 -0.26
N GLU A 97 21.09 -14.64 -1.45
CA GLU A 97 22.30 -13.88 -1.64
C GLU A 97 22.19 -12.46 -1.07
N THR A 98 23.32 -11.83 -0.77
CA THR A 98 23.33 -10.52 -0.12
C THR A 98 22.61 -9.44 -0.93
N SER A 99 22.76 -9.46 -2.27
CA SER A 99 22.08 -8.55 -3.19
C SER A 99 20.54 -8.70 -3.13
N ASP A 100 20.06 -9.94 -3.22
CA ASP A 100 18.63 -10.23 -3.23
C ASP A 100 17.99 -9.97 -1.86
N ARG A 101 18.73 -10.27 -0.79
CA ARG A 101 18.32 -9.92 0.57
C ARG A 101 18.10 -8.42 0.75
N GLU A 102 18.98 -7.59 0.18
CA GLU A 102 18.83 -6.14 0.24
C GLU A 102 17.60 -5.69 -0.56
N VAL A 103 17.34 -6.26 -1.74
CA VAL A 103 16.12 -5.98 -2.51
C VAL A 103 14.87 -6.29 -1.70
N VAL A 104 14.81 -7.47 -1.06
CA VAL A 104 13.68 -7.86 -0.20
C VAL A 104 13.50 -6.89 0.97
N ARG A 105 14.59 -6.42 1.60
CA ARG A 105 14.55 -5.43 2.67
C ARG A 105 13.97 -4.10 2.19
N ARG A 106 14.37 -3.62 1.01
CA ARG A 106 13.85 -2.39 0.39
C ARG A 106 12.37 -2.53 0.05
N VAL A 107 11.93 -3.70 -0.45
CA VAL A 107 10.51 -3.99 -0.73
C VAL A 107 9.69 -3.97 0.55
N LEU A 108 10.12 -4.68 1.60
CA LEU A 108 9.43 -4.69 2.90
C LEU A 108 9.38 -3.31 3.56
N GLY A 109 10.43 -2.51 3.39
CA GLY A 109 10.49 -1.12 3.83
C GLY A 109 9.63 -0.15 3.00
N ARG A 110 8.97 -0.64 1.94
CA ARG A 110 8.16 0.18 1.02
C ARG A 110 8.95 1.33 0.40
N ASN A 111 10.25 1.16 0.26
CA ASN A 111 11.16 2.15 -0.31
C ASN A 111 12.34 1.45 -1.02
N LEU A 112 12.29 1.44 -2.34
CA LEU A 112 13.35 0.84 -3.16
C LEU A 112 14.63 1.68 -3.21
N ARG A 113 14.65 2.86 -2.59
CA ARG A 113 15.78 3.82 -2.55
C ARG A 113 16.31 4.22 -3.92
N CYS A 114 15.49 4.13 -4.95
CA CYS A 114 15.88 4.44 -6.33
C CYS A 114 15.40 5.84 -6.78
N GLY A 115 14.67 6.57 -5.93
CA GLY A 115 14.15 7.90 -6.24
C GLY A 115 13.26 7.96 -7.48
N VAL A 116 12.54 6.85 -7.78
CA VAL A 116 11.59 6.76 -8.88
C VAL A 116 10.19 6.95 -8.32
N SER A 117 9.40 7.83 -8.94
CA SER A 117 8.01 8.06 -8.55
C SER A 117 7.06 6.99 -9.11
N GLU A 118 5.93 6.76 -8.44
CA GLU A 118 4.86 5.87 -8.91
C GLU A 118 4.42 6.22 -10.34
N SER A 119 4.28 7.51 -10.66
CA SER A 119 3.91 7.97 -11.99
C SER A 119 4.95 7.62 -13.07
N THR A 120 6.24 7.59 -12.72
CA THR A 120 7.30 7.15 -13.63
C THR A 120 7.22 5.64 -13.86
N VAL A 121 7.01 4.86 -12.79
CA VAL A 121 6.84 3.40 -12.89
C VAL A 121 5.61 3.05 -13.74
N GLN A 122 4.48 3.73 -13.53
CA GLN A 122 3.25 3.51 -14.31
C GLN A 122 3.38 3.85 -15.80
N LYS A 123 4.26 4.76 -16.19
CA LYS A 123 4.56 5.01 -17.61
C LYS A 123 5.25 3.82 -18.27
N ILE A 124 6.12 3.13 -17.53
CA ILE A 124 6.87 1.97 -18.02
C ILE A 124 5.99 0.71 -18.01
N TRP A 125 5.23 0.52 -16.94
CA TRP A 125 4.30 -0.60 -16.73
C TRP A 125 2.90 -0.06 -16.42
N PRO A 126 2.09 0.29 -17.45
CA PRO A 126 0.76 0.88 -17.27
C PRO A 126 -0.25 -0.03 -16.58
N ASP A 127 -0.01 -1.32 -16.58
CA ASP A 127 -0.84 -2.33 -15.96
C ASP A 127 -0.66 -2.39 -14.42
N LEU A 128 0.37 -1.75 -13.87
CA LEU A 128 0.56 -1.67 -12.43
C LEU A 128 -0.41 -0.65 -11.81
N LYS A 129 -1.21 -1.10 -10.84
CA LYS A 129 -2.12 -0.24 -10.07
C LYS A 129 -1.39 0.27 -8.82
N LEU A 130 -0.56 1.30 -8.96
CA LEU A 130 0.26 1.84 -7.89
C LEU A 130 -0.41 2.97 -7.10
N SER A 131 -1.59 3.41 -7.52
CA SER A 131 -2.34 4.45 -6.85
C SER A 131 -3.81 4.07 -6.73
N TRP A 132 -4.42 4.45 -5.61
CA TRP A 132 -5.86 4.37 -5.43
C TRP A 132 -6.51 5.57 -6.12
N PRO A 133 -7.51 5.38 -6.99
CA PRO A 133 -8.16 6.49 -7.67
C PRO A 133 -8.95 7.31 -6.65
N CYS A 134 -8.44 8.48 -6.33
CA CYS A 134 -9.08 9.41 -5.41
C CYS A 134 -9.10 10.80 -6.05
N MET A 135 -10.31 11.30 -6.32
CA MET A 135 -10.47 12.62 -6.91
C MET A 135 -9.97 13.69 -5.94
N LEU A 136 -9.18 14.61 -6.48
CA LEU A 136 -8.69 15.78 -5.76
C LEU A 136 -9.52 17.00 -6.10
N VAL A 137 -9.56 17.96 -5.17
CA VAL A 137 -10.13 19.27 -5.44
C VAL A 137 -9.35 19.96 -6.57
N SER A 138 -10.06 20.57 -7.48
CA SER A 138 -9.50 21.49 -8.47
C SER A 138 -10.11 22.89 -8.26
N THR A 139 -9.34 23.92 -8.62
CA THR A 139 -9.84 25.29 -8.68
C THR A 139 -10.37 25.56 -10.08
N GLY A 140 -11.47 26.31 -10.17
CA GLY A 140 -12.08 26.66 -11.46
C GLY A 140 -13.31 27.52 -11.30
N THR A 141 -13.92 27.89 -12.42
CA THR A 141 -15.21 28.62 -12.42
C THR A 141 -16.32 27.64 -12.07
N ILE A 142 -17.16 28.04 -11.10
CA ILE A 142 -18.32 27.25 -10.69
C ILE A 142 -19.45 27.48 -11.69
N ALA A 143 -19.92 26.40 -12.30
CA ALA A 143 -21.14 26.43 -13.13
C ALA A 143 -22.37 26.20 -12.25
N PHE A 144 -23.48 26.91 -12.56
CA PHE A 144 -24.74 26.72 -11.87
C PHE A 144 -25.73 25.96 -12.74
N PRO A 145 -26.59 25.11 -12.16
CA PRO A 145 -26.75 24.83 -10.72
C PRO A 145 -25.56 23.98 -10.19
N CYS A 146 -25.18 24.18 -8.92
CA CYS A 146 -24.14 23.44 -8.25
C CYS A 146 -24.62 22.88 -6.90
N LEU A 147 -23.93 21.84 -6.41
CA LEU A 147 -24.10 21.33 -5.05
C LEU A 147 -23.07 21.97 -4.13
N ALA A 148 -23.51 22.39 -2.96
CA ALA A 148 -22.65 22.92 -1.91
C ALA A 148 -22.75 22.00 -0.68
N GLN A 149 -21.59 21.65 -0.11
CA GLN A 149 -21.50 20.79 1.07
C GLN A 149 -20.58 21.42 2.11
N THR A 150 -20.82 21.13 3.38
CA THR A 150 -19.91 21.50 4.45
C THR A 150 -18.61 20.71 4.26
N LYS A 151 -17.47 21.41 4.31
CA LYS A 151 -16.17 20.75 4.30
C LYS A 151 -15.87 20.25 5.72
N CYS A 152 -16.04 18.95 5.93
CA CYS A 152 -15.62 18.29 7.16
C CYS A 152 -14.09 18.23 7.24
N ASP A 153 -13.55 18.25 8.46
CA ASP A 153 -12.12 18.14 8.73
C ASP A 153 -11.81 16.88 9.54
N GLY A 154 -11.79 15.77 8.86
CA GLY A 154 -11.53 14.45 9.42
C GLY A 154 -10.47 13.68 8.64
N MET A 155 -10.72 12.41 8.44
CA MET A 155 -9.90 11.55 7.59
C MET A 155 -10.75 11.04 6.42
N ARG A 156 -10.39 11.44 5.18
CA ARG A 156 -11.06 10.91 4.00
C ARG A 156 -10.91 9.40 3.91
N PHE A 157 -12.01 8.71 3.66
CA PHE A 157 -12.06 7.28 3.49
C PHE A 157 -13.02 6.90 2.36
N ASN A 158 -12.82 5.70 1.82
CA ASN A 158 -13.77 5.06 0.95
C ASN A 158 -14.33 3.81 1.64
N ALA A 159 -15.64 3.65 1.65
CA ALA A 159 -16.29 2.39 1.96
C ALA A 159 -16.67 1.69 0.64
N VAL A 160 -16.15 0.50 0.43
CA VAL A 160 -16.41 -0.32 -0.76
C VAL A 160 -17.35 -1.44 -0.35
N VAL A 161 -18.52 -1.51 -0.96
CA VAL A 161 -19.48 -2.60 -0.76
C VAL A 161 -19.44 -3.51 -1.98
N GLU A 162 -19.06 -4.76 -1.75
CA GLU A 162 -19.03 -5.79 -2.77
C GLU A 162 -19.64 -7.09 -2.21
N ASN A 163 -20.63 -7.62 -2.91
CA ASN A 163 -21.31 -8.86 -2.50
C ASN A 163 -21.84 -8.83 -1.05
N GLY A 164 -22.31 -7.68 -0.60
CA GLY A 164 -22.84 -7.49 0.75
C GLY A 164 -21.77 -7.42 1.87
N GLN A 165 -20.51 -7.29 1.50
CA GLN A 165 -19.40 -7.07 2.44
C GLN A 165 -18.86 -5.64 2.31
N VAL A 166 -18.50 -5.05 3.44
CA VAL A 166 -17.93 -3.69 3.49
C VAL A 166 -16.44 -3.77 3.75
N THR A 167 -15.66 -3.05 2.95
CA THR A 167 -14.24 -2.80 3.22
C THR A 167 -13.97 -1.31 3.23
N TYR A 168 -13.16 -0.85 4.15
CA TYR A 168 -12.80 0.56 4.27
C TYR A 168 -11.38 0.81 3.80
N ARG A 169 -11.18 1.90 3.09
CA ARG A 169 -9.86 2.28 2.56
C ARG A 169 -9.56 3.75 2.84
N THR A 170 -8.32 4.05 3.16
CA THR A 170 -7.84 5.42 3.26
C THR A 170 -7.72 6.06 1.88
N ARG A 171 -7.53 7.38 1.82
CA ARG A 171 -7.26 8.15 0.60
C ARG A 171 -6.19 7.54 -0.32
N VAL A 172 -5.22 6.83 0.24
CA VAL A 172 -4.12 6.20 -0.52
C VAL A 172 -4.35 4.69 -0.74
N GLY A 173 -5.55 4.20 -0.51
CA GLY A 173 -5.94 2.82 -0.77
C GLY A 173 -5.54 1.81 0.31
N LYS A 174 -4.92 2.24 1.42
CA LYS A 174 -4.63 1.34 2.54
C LYS A 174 -5.92 0.91 3.21
N GLU A 175 -6.01 -0.36 3.53
CA GLU A 175 -7.11 -0.90 4.32
C GLU A 175 -7.19 -0.23 5.69
N LEU A 176 -8.43 0.05 6.10
CA LEU A 176 -8.77 0.73 7.34
C LEU A 176 -9.70 -0.18 8.12
N GLU A 177 -9.25 -0.64 9.29
CA GLU A 177 -10.09 -1.46 10.17
C GLU A 177 -10.98 -0.56 11.04
N LEU A 178 -12.28 -0.70 10.90
CA LEU A 178 -13.27 0.03 11.72
C LEU A 178 -14.08 -0.89 12.64
N PHE A 179 -13.76 -2.19 12.71
CA PHE A 179 -14.39 -3.19 13.58
C PHE A 179 -15.92 -3.15 13.46
N GLU A 180 -16.42 -3.15 12.24
CA GLU A 180 -17.87 -3.14 11.89
C GLU A 180 -18.65 -1.91 12.39
N ALA A 181 -17.97 -0.88 12.92
CA ALA A 181 -18.63 0.26 13.55
C ALA A 181 -19.60 1.02 12.61
N LEU A 182 -19.36 0.98 11.29
CA LEU A 182 -20.17 1.66 10.29
C LEU A 182 -20.86 0.70 9.31
N ASP A 183 -20.62 -0.60 9.41
CA ASP A 183 -21.06 -1.58 8.41
C ASP A 183 -22.56 -1.57 8.20
N LYS A 184 -23.32 -1.55 9.29
CA LYS A 184 -24.79 -1.53 9.25
C LYS A 184 -25.33 -0.32 8.46
N ASP A 185 -24.76 0.86 8.72
CA ASP A 185 -25.24 2.09 8.09
C ASP A 185 -24.82 2.16 6.62
N VAL A 186 -23.59 1.73 6.31
CA VAL A 186 -23.08 1.64 4.93
C VAL A 186 -23.87 0.63 4.11
N LEU A 187 -24.18 -0.55 4.66
CA LEU A 187 -25.01 -1.56 3.99
C LEU A 187 -26.45 -1.09 3.78
N ALA A 188 -27.00 -0.32 4.73
CA ALA A 188 -28.32 0.27 4.56
C ALA A 188 -28.34 1.28 3.42
N LEU A 189 -27.30 2.10 3.27
CA LEU A 189 -27.13 3.02 2.14
C LEU A 189 -26.95 2.29 0.82
N ALA A 190 -26.26 1.16 0.82
CA ALA A 190 -26.03 0.33 -0.36
C ALA A 190 -27.33 -0.27 -0.92
N ALA A 191 -28.34 -0.47 -0.07
CA ALA A 191 -29.63 -1.07 -0.44
C ALA A 191 -29.50 -2.39 -1.24
N GLY A 192 -28.51 -3.21 -0.92
CA GLY A 192 -28.22 -4.49 -1.59
C GLY A 192 -27.43 -4.36 -2.90
N GLN A 193 -26.94 -3.19 -3.25
CA GLN A 193 -26.12 -2.96 -4.45
C GLN A 193 -24.65 -2.84 -4.10
N ASP A 194 -23.79 -3.24 -5.03
CA ASP A 194 -22.35 -2.95 -4.96
C ASP A 194 -22.13 -1.46 -5.26
N PHE A 195 -21.37 -0.77 -4.39
CA PHE A 195 -21.10 0.65 -4.59
C PHE A 195 -19.86 1.10 -3.81
N VAL A 196 -19.37 2.29 -4.11
CA VAL A 196 -18.31 2.96 -3.37
C VAL A 196 -18.84 4.26 -2.78
N LEU A 197 -18.72 4.40 -1.46
CA LEU A 197 -18.98 5.64 -0.74
C LEU A 197 -17.64 6.35 -0.50
N ASP A 198 -17.56 7.63 -0.89
CA ASP A 198 -16.44 8.52 -0.57
C ASP A 198 -16.89 9.51 0.50
N GLY A 199 -16.24 9.51 1.64
CA GLY A 199 -16.65 10.27 2.80
C GLY A 199 -15.51 10.76 3.66
N GLU A 200 -15.87 11.47 4.71
CA GLU A 200 -14.94 11.97 5.73
C GLU A 200 -15.26 11.32 7.07
N LEU A 201 -14.31 10.57 7.61
CA LEU A 201 -14.44 9.92 8.91
C LEU A 201 -14.17 10.95 10.02
N LEU A 202 -15.17 11.18 10.86
CA LEU A 202 -15.10 12.03 12.02
C LEU A 202 -15.22 11.18 13.29
N MET A 203 -14.41 11.49 14.28
CA MET A 203 -14.53 10.88 15.61
C MET A 203 -15.41 11.78 16.49
N THR A 204 -16.29 11.15 17.26
CA THR A 204 -17.12 11.84 18.24
C THR A 204 -16.61 11.57 19.67
N GLY A 205 -16.67 12.58 20.51
CA GLY A 205 -16.41 12.46 21.93
C GLY A 205 -17.59 11.83 22.71
N PRO A 206 -17.43 11.61 24.02
CA PRO A 206 -18.45 10.95 24.85
C PRO A 206 -19.80 11.66 24.89
N ASN A 207 -19.82 12.96 24.65
CA ASN A 207 -21.04 13.78 24.67
C ASN A 207 -21.61 14.00 23.25
N GLY A 208 -21.08 13.30 22.23
CA GLY A 208 -21.51 13.41 20.84
C GLY A 208 -20.90 14.59 20.06
N GLU A 209 -19.99 15.37 20.66
CA GLU A 209 -19.27 16.45 20.00
C GLU A 209 -18.27 15.88 18.96
N THR A 210 -18.15 16.55 17.82
CA THR A 210 -17.13 16.19 16.83
C THR A 210 -15.75 16.63 17.34
N LEU A 211 -14.81 15.69 17.42
CA LEU A 211 -13.45 15.98 17.81
C LEU A 211 -12.66 16.63 16.67
N ASP A 212 -11.70 17.48 17.01
CA ASP A 212 -10.78 18.03 16.03
C ASP A 212 -9.98 16.93 15.34
N ARG A 213 -9.52 17.18 14.11
CA ARG A 213 -8.83 16.22 13.25
C ARG A 213 -7.63 15.55 13.92
N LYS A 214 -6.82 16.32 14.66
CA LYS A 214 -5.60 15.81 15.29
C LYS A 214 -5.94 14.81 16.41
N THR A 215 -6.87 15.18 17.25
CA THR A 215 -7.36 14.32 18.35
C THR A 215 -8.07 13.10 17.80
N GLY A 216 -9.00 13.28 16.86
CA GLY A 216 -9.76 12.20 16.25
C GLY A 216 -8.88 11.19 15.51
N ASN A 217 -7.97 11.64 14.65
CA ASN A 217 -7.03 10.76 13.95
C ASN A 217 -6.05 10.06 14.92
N GLY A 218 -5.67 10.73 16.00
CA GLY A 218 -4.84 10.13 17.06
C GLY A 218 -5.54 8.97 17.74
N LEU A 219 -6.82 9.12 18.09
CA LEU A 219 -7.64 8.07 18.69
C LEU A 219 -7.85 6.91 17.70
N LEU A 220 -8.21 7.19 16.45
CA LEU A 220 -8.36 6.17 15.41
C LEU A 220 -7.08 5.36 15.21
N THR A 221 -5.92 6.02 15.19
CA THR A 221 -4.63 5.35 15.06
C THR A 221 -4.33 4.43 16.25
N LYS A 222 -4.71 4.84 17.48
CA LYS A 222 -4.58 4.00 18.68
C LYS A 222 -5.50 2.79 18.58
N PHE A 223 -6.74 3.00 18.20
CA PHE A 223 -7.75 1.96 18.03
C PHE A 223 -7.30 0.87 17.02
N GLN A 224 -6.69 1.27 15.91
CA GLN A 224 -6.17 0.33 14.91
C GLN A 224 -4.93 -0.46 15.34
N LYS A 225 -4.23 -0.01 16.37
CA LYS A 225 -3.02 -0.68 16.87
C LYS A 225 -3.30 -1.70 17.97
N GLY A 226 -4.51 -1.71 18.51
CA GLY A 226 -4.93 -2.57 19.64
C GLY A 226 -4.41 -2.06 20.96
#